data_93d95796896b21a62632f8774f766694
#
_entry.id   93d95796896b21a62632f8774f766694
#
_cell.length_a   1.000
_cell.length_b   1.000
_cell.length_c   1.000
_cell.angle_alpha   90.00
_cell.angle_beta   90.00
_cell.angle_gamma   90.00
#
_symmetry.space_group_name_H-M   'P 1'
#
loop_
_entity.id
_entity.type
_entity.pdbx_description
1 polymer ?
#
loop_
_entity_poly.entity_id
_entity_poly.type
_entity_poly.pdbx_seq_one_letter_code
_entity_poly.pdbx_strand_id
1 'polypeptide(L)'
;DYVLISSSAVYPETLPQPFNERQPIGKNSIWGDYSSGKVGAEVCLTSRYPNAYVIRPPYLYGPMQNLYREPFVFECAELKRKFYIPGDGEMKLLFFHVEDLCRFIYSILKQHPDNHIFNVGNTQPVSISTFAELCYRAAGAPLEKVFVKDHPNQRDYFSFHNYEYLLDVSLQNEIMPEQKDLYCGLKESYEWYKSNKEEVRKKPYIDFIDRNFQ
;
A
#
# COMPACT_ATOMS: atom_id res chain seq x y z
N ASP A 1 -6.96 -20.29 -16.52
CA ASP A 1 -5.90 -19.33 -16.15
C ASP A 1 -5.68 -19.33 -14.66
N TYR A 2 -4.42 -19.19 -14.23
CA TYR A 2 -4.06 -18.96 -12.83
C TYR A 2 -3.61 -17.52 -12.66
N VAL A 3 -4.09 -16.86 -11.62
CA VAL A 3 -3.67 -15.50 -11.23
C VAL A 3 -3.20 -15.53 -9.78
N LEU A 4 -1.96 -15.16 -9.54
CA LEU A 4 -1.41 -14.99 -8.19
C LEU A 4 -1.36 -13.49 -7.85
N ILE A 5 -2.03 -13.10 -6.79
CA ILE A 5 -1.79 -11.79 -6.17
C ILE A 5 -0.58 -11.94 -5.26
N SER A 6 0.56 -11.55 -5.79
CA SER A 6 1.83 -11.51 -5.08
C SER A 6 1.98 -10.20 -4.28
N SER A 7 3.12 -9.57 -4.30
CA SER A 7 3.40 -8.30 -3.62
C SER A 7 4.70 -7.68 -4.14
N SER A 8 4.82 -6.38 -4.09
CA SER A 8 6.09 -5.65 -4.26
C SER A 8 7.16 -6.05 -3.22
N ALA A 9 6.76 -6.67 -2.11
CA ALA A 9 7.66 -7.19 -1.09
C ALA A 9 8.59 -8.32 -1.57
N VAL A 10 8.39 -8.84 -2.78
CA VAL A 10 9.28 -9.85 -3.39
C VAL A 10 10.60 -9.26 -3.89
N TYR A 11 10.70 -7.94 -4.04
CA TYR A 11 11.95 -7.30 -4.44
C TYR A 11 12.87 -7.07 -3.23
N PRO A 12 14.13 -7.55 -3.27
CA PRO A 12 15.13 -7.18 -2.28
C PRO A 12 15.30 -5.67 -2.16
N GLU A 13 15.36 -5.15 -0.94
CA GLU A 13 15.51 -3.72 -0.66
C GLU A 13 16.84 -3.11 -1.19
N THR A 14 17.79 -3.95 -1.52
CA THR A 14 19.11 -3.54 -2.04
C THR A 14 19.14 -3.26 -3.54
N LEU A 15 18.06 -3.60 -4.26
CA LEU A 15 17.98 -3.36 -5.69
C LEU A 15 17.70 -1.88 -6.00
N PRO A 16 18.15 -1.39 -7.18
CA PRO A 16 17.82 -0.04 -7.62
C PRO A 16 16.32 0.11 -7.90
N GLN A 17 15.78 1.26 -7.57
CA GLN A 17 14.38 1.63 -7.78
C GLN A 17 14.23 2.67 -8.91
N PRO A 18 13.07 2.76 -9.57
CA PRO A 18 11.87 1.93 -9.33
C PRO A 18 12.07 0.46 -9.71
N PHE A 19 11.45 -0.44 -8.92
CA PHE A 19 11.51 -1.88 -9.23
C PHE A 19 10.70 -2.18 -10.49
N ASN A 20 11.27 -2.98 -11.39
CA ASN A 20 10.59 -3.47 -12.58
C ASN A 20 10.50 -5.01 -12.58
N GLU A 21 9.64 -5.57 -13.42
CA GLU A 21 9.31 -6.99 -13.41
C GLU A 21 10.47 -7.90 -13.81
N ARG A 22 11.50 -7.37 -14.49
CA ARG A 22 12.70 -8.11 -14.93
C ARG A 22 13.74 -8.25 -13.84
N GLN A 23 13.61 -7.49 -12.75
CA GLN A 23 14.55 -7.60 -11.63
C GLN A 23 14.34 -8.91 -10.88
N PRO A 24 15.42 -9.46 -10.29
CA PRO A 24 15.34 -10.68 -9.52
C PRO A 24 14.45 -10.50 -8.28
N ILE A 25 13.70 -11.53 -7.94
CA ILE A 25 12.96 -11.61 -6.68
C ILE A 25 13.79 -12.32 -5.61
N GLY A 26 13.59 -11.97 -4.36
CA GLY A 26 14.33 -12.53 -3.25
C GLY A 26 13.81 -12.02 -1.91
N LYS A 27 14.51 -12.41 -0.84
CA LYS A 27 14.16 -11.98 0.52
C LYS A 27 14.33 -10.47 0.66
N ASN A 28 13.33 -9.85 1.27
CA ASN A 28 13.36 -8.46 1.70
C ASN A 28 13.29 -8.44 3.24
N SER A 29 14.30 -7.82 3.88
CA SER A 29 14.42 -7.84 5.35
C SER A 29 13.33 -7.03 6.05
N ILE A 30 12.79 -6.00 5.41
CA ILE A 30 11.71 -5.15 5.94
C ILE A 30 10.42 -5.95 6.12
N TRP A 31 10.15 -6.88 5.18
CA TRP A 31 8.94 -7.68 5.15
C TRP A 31 9.12 -9.10 5.73
N GLY A 32 10.36 -9.53 5.96
CA GLY A 32 10.68 -10.80 6.61
C GLY A 32 10.02 -12.02 5.97
N ASP A 33 9.34 -12.83 6.80
CA ASP A 33 8.69 -14.07 6.36
C ASP A 33 7.57 -13.86 5.36
N TYR A 34 6.89 -12.69 5.38
CA TYR A 34 5.90 -12.35 4.38
C TYR A 34 6.52 -12.28 2.99
N SER A 35 7.67 -11.62 2.85
CA SER A 35 8.43 -11.57 1.60
C SER A 35 8.81 -12.97 1.13
N SER A 36 9.45 -13.75 2.01
CA SER A 36 9.90 -15.13 1.69
C SER A 36 8.74 -16.02 1.25
N GLY A 37 7.58 -15.90 1.90
CA GLY A 37 6.36 -16.62 1.54
C GLY A 37 5.84 -16.25 0.15
N LYS A 38 5.84 -14.94 -0.20
CA LYS A 38 5.42 -14.48 -1.54
C LYS A 38 6.40 -14.92 -2.63
N VAL A 39 7.71 -14.84 -2.38
CA VAL A 39 8.74 -15.38 -3.29
C VAL A 39 8.54 -16.87 -3.54
N GLY A 40 8.36 -17.65 -2.47
CA GLY A 40 8.11 -19.10 -2.59
C GLY A 40 6.84 -19.42 -3.38
N ALA A 41 5.77 -18.62 -3.19
CA ALA A 41 4.53 -18.79 -3.94
C ALA A 41 4.70 -18.50 -5.44
N GLU A 42 5.41 -17.43 -5.80
CA GLU A 42 5.71 -17.13 -7.20
C GLU A 42 6.52 -18.25 -7.86
N VAL A 43 7.62 -18.66 -7.23
CA VAL A 43 8.50 -19.73 -7.75
C VAL A 43 7.72 -21.04 -7.90
N CYS A 44 6.92 -21.42 -6.90
CA CYS A 44 6.12 -22.64 -6.94
C CYS A 44 5.07 -22.62 -8.06
N LEU A 45 4.36 -21.48 -8.24
CA LEU A 45 3.33 -21.36 -9.26
C LEU A 45 3.94 -21.37 -10.67
N THR A 46 4.93 -20.49 -10.93
CA THR A 46 5.49 -20.32 -12.27
C THR A 46 6.29 -21.53 -12.75
N SER A 47 6.89 -22.31 -11.83
CA SER A 47 7.54 -23.58 -12.19
C SER A 47 6.58 -24.66 -12.67
N ARG A 48 5.32 -24.65 -12.19
CA ARG A 48 4.29 -25.62 -12.57
C ARG A 48 3.40 -25.11 -13.71
N TYR A 49 3.15 -23.82 -13.73
CA TYR A 49 2.26 -23.13 -14.66
C TYR A 49 2.96 -21.91 -15.25
N PRO A 50 3.83 -22.08 -16.25
CA PRO A 50 4.63 -20.96 -16.81
C PRO A 50 3.79 -19.79 -17.34
N ASN A 51 2.54 -20.09 -17.74
CA ASN A 51 1.60 -19.07 -18.26
C ASN A 51 0.68 -18.50 -17.17
N ALA A 52 0.97 -18.72 -15.88
CA ALA A 52 0.24 -18.10 -14.80
C ALA A 52 0.55 -16.62 -14.69
N TYR A 53 -0.46 -15.80 -14.46
CA TYR A 53 -0.27 -14.37 -14.21
C TYR A 53 0.14 -14.12 -12.76
N VAL A 54 1.14 -13.28 -12.57
CA VAL A 54 1.61 -12.81 -11.26
C VAL A 54 1.46 -11.31 -11.18
N ILE A 55 0.72 -10.83 -10.19
CA ILE A 55 0.49 -9.40 -9.98
C ILE A 55 1.17 -8.99 -8.69
N ARG A 56 2.03 -7.98 -8.74
CA ARG A 56 2.82 -7.46 -7.61
C ARG A 56 2.33 -6.07 -7.19
N PRO A 57 1.27 -6.00 -6.36
CA PRO A 57 0.76 -4.72 -5.89
C PRO A 57 1.64 -4.12 -4.79
N PRO A 58 1.60 -2.77 -4.63
CA PRO A 58 2.11 -2.04 -3.48
C PRO A 58 1.10 -2.11 -2.32
N TYR A 59 0.91 -1.02 -1.56
CA TYR A 59 -0.16 -0.93 -0.57
C TYR A 59 -1.52 -0.90 -1.25
N LEU A 60 -2.27 -2.00 -1.14
CA LEU A 60 -3.68 -2.02 -1.55
C LEU A 60 -4.51 -1.22 -0.55
N TYR A 61 -5.46 -0.43 -1.04
CA TYR A 61 -6.39 0.35 -0.23
C TYR A 61 -7.79 0.33 -0.88
N GLY A 62 -8.78 0.79 -0.15
CA GLY A 62 -10.16 0.81 -0.63
C GLY A 62 -11.14 0.17 0.35
N PRO A 63 -12.40 -0.02 -0.03
CA PRO A 63 -13.37 -0.75 0.77
C PRO A 63 -12.87 -2.14 1.19
N MET A 64 -13.32 -2.62 2.34
CA MET A 64 -12.91 -3.89 2.98
C MET A 64 -11.46 -3.94 3.48
N GLN A 65 -10.75 -2.80 3.54
CA GLN A 65 -9.42 -2.73 4.14
C GLN A 65 -9.50 -2.83 5.67
N ASN A 66 -9.18 -3.99 6.20
CA ASN A 66 -9.23 -4.27 7.64
C ASN A 66 -7.88 -4.08 8.36
N LEU A 67 -6.81 -3.71 7.65
CA LEU A 67 -5.55 -3.35 8.29
C LEU A 67 -5.60 -1.90 8.77
N TYR A 68 -5.02 -1.67 9.95
CA TYR A 68 -5.03 -0.35 10.59
C TYR A 68 -4.01 0.60 9.96
N ARG A 69 -4.23 0.95 8.67
CA ARG A 69 -3.45 1.90 7.87
C ARG A 69 -4.26 3.17 7.66
N GLU A 70 -5.04 3.27 6.56
CA GLU A 70 -6.00 4.34 6.33
C GLU A 70 -7.00 4.47 7.49
N PRO A 71 -7.55 3.36 8.01
CA PRO A 71 -8.45 3.42 9.16
C PRO A 71 -7.86 4.09 10.40
N PHE A 72 -6.56 3.95 10.67
CA PHE A 72 -5.89 4.69 11.76
C PHE A 72 -5.94 6.20 11.55
N VAL A 73 -5.67 6.66 10.32
CA VAL A 73 -5.69 8.08 10.00
C VAL A 73 -7.13 8.63 10.08
N PHE A 74 -8.10 7.85 9.59
CA PHE A 74 -9.52 8.21 9.71
C PHE A 74 -9.99 8.29 11.17
N GLU A 75 -9.57 7.35 12.02
CA GLU A 75 -9.89 7.38 13.44
C GLU A 75 -9.29 8.62 14.12
N CYS A 76 -8.05 8.97 13.83
CA CYS A 76 -7.44 10.19 14.32
C CYS A 76 -8.21 11.44 13.85
N ALA A 77 -8.66 11.47 12.61
CA ALA A 77 -9.44 12.58 12.05
C ALA A 77 -10.81 12.71 12.74
N GLU A 78 -11.55 11.60 12.93
CA GLU A 78 -12.83 11.60 13.64
C GLU A 78 -12.72 12.05 15.11
N LEU A 79 -11.63 11.65 15.77
CA LEU A 79 -11.31 12.05 17.13
C LEU A 79 -10.72 13.46 17.23
N LYS A 80 -10.59 14.17 16.08
CA LYS A 80 -10.00 15.52 15.97
C LYS A 80 -8.60 15.62 16.60
N ARG A 81 -7.81 14.56 16.44
CA ARG A 81 -6.45 14.48 16.98
C ARG A 81 -5.46 15.16 16.06
N LYS A 82 -4.39 15.69 16.63
CA LYS A 82 -3.16 15.97 15.88
C LYS A 82 -2.64 14.66 15.27
N PHE A 83 -2.04 14.75 14.10
CA PHE A 83 -1.48 13.56 13.45
C PHE A 83 0.06 13.59 13.50
N TYR A 84 0.63 12.54 14.06
CA TYR A 84 2.07 12.41 14.28
C TYR A 84 2.73 11.77 13.07
N ILE A 85 3.58 12.54 12.38
CA ILE A 85 4.19 12.20 11.10
C ILE A 85 5.67 11.87 11.33
N PRO A 86 6.16 10.69 10.88
CA PRO A 86 7.57 10.34 10.99
C PRO A 86 8.48 11.26 10.15
N GLY A 87 9.63 11.62 10.72
CA GLY A 87 10.66 12.41 10.06
C GLY A 87 10.17 13.77 9.63
N ASP A 88 10.34 14.11 8.36
CA ASP A 88 9.85 15.32 7.70
C ASP A 88 8.53 15.11 6.93
N GLY A 89 8.05 13.87 6.89
CA GLY A 89 6.82 13.50 6.18
C GLY A 89 6.97 13.32 4.66
N GLU A 90 8.18 13.39 4.12
CA GLU A 90 8.43 13.34 2.67
C GLU A 90 8.64 11.92 2.12
N MET A 91 8.78 10.92 2.99
CA MET A 91 8.86 9.52 2.56
C MET A 91 7.68 9.17 1.66
N LYS A 92 7.96 8.57 0.51
CA LYS A 92 6.95 8.25 -0.50
C LYS A 92 6.27 6.91 -0.22
N LEU A 93 4.95 6.91 -0.41
CA LEU A 93 4.10 5.72 -0.36
C LEU A 93 3.49 5.50 -1.73
N LEU A 94 3.38 4.25 -2.13
CA LEU A 94 2.71 3.86 -3.37
C LEU A 94 1.48 3.03 -3.03
N PHE A 95 0.36 3.39 -3.66
CA PHE A 95 -0.94 2.77 -3.42
C PHE A 95 -1.53 2.20 -4.71
N PHE A 96 -2.46 1.27 -4.56
CA PHE A 96 -3.31 0.80 -5.65
C PHE A 96 -4.71 0.46 -5.13
N HIS A 97 -5.74 1.00 -5.76
CA HIS A 97 -7.12 0.78 -5.30
C HIS A 97 -7.57 -0.64 -5.58
N VAL A 98 -8.30 -1.26 -4.64
CA VAL A 98 -8.74 -2.65 -4.77
C VAL A 98 -9.64 -2.89 -6.00
N GLU A 99 -10.46 -1.92 -6.37
CA GLU A 99 -11.28 -2.01 -7.58
C GLU A 99 -10.43 -1.96 -8.85
N ASP A 100 -9.37 -1.14 -8.88
CA ASP A 100 -8.43 -1.11 -10.00
C ASP A 100 -7.66 -2.43 -10.12
N LEU A 101 -7.32 -3.07 -8.99
CA LEU A 101 -6.77 -4.42 -9.02
C LEU A 101 -7.74 -5.41 -9.67
N CYS A 102 -9.01 -5.37 -9.30
CA CYS A 102 -10.05 -6.23 -9.91
C CYS A 102 -10.22 -5.95 -11.41
N ARG A 103 -10.24 -4.67 -11.80
CA ARG A 103 -10.31 -4.25 -13.21
C ARG A 103 -9.10 -4.72 -14.00
N PHE A 104 -7.90 -4.61 -13.42
CA PHE A 104 -6.67 -5.07 -14.03
C PHE A 104 -6.68 -6.59 -14.24
N ILE A 105 -7.07 -7.37 -13.21
CA ILE A 105 -7.23 -8.83 -13.32
C ILE A 105 -8.20 -9.18 -14.46
N TYR A 106 -9.35 -8.52 -14.51
CA TYR A 106 -10.33 -8.74 -15.60
C TYR A 106 -9.72 -8.41 -16.97
N SER A 107 -8.96 -7.34 -17.09
CA SER A 107 -8.34 -6.91 -18.33
C SER A 107 -7.30 -7.91 -18.85
N ILE A 108 -6.41 -8.41 -18.00
CA ILE A 108 -5.41 -9.42 -18.41
C ILE A 108 -6.05 -10.76 -18.80
N LEU A 109 -7.11 -11.17 -18.08
CA LEU A 109 -7.85 -12.40 -18.41
C LEU A 109 -8.64 -12.30 -19.70
N LYS A 110 -9.02 -11.08 -20.12
CA LYS A 110 -9.71 -10.83 -21.38
C LYS A 110 -8.76 -10.67 -22.57
N GLN A 111 -7.61 -10.01 -22.35
CA GLN A 111 -6.67 -9.65 -23.40
C GLN A 111 -5.61 -10.70 -23.65
N HIS A 112 -5.32 -11.55 -22.65
CA HIS A 112 -4.26 -12.57 -22.68
C HIS A 112 -2.91 -12.00 -23.17
N PRO A 113 -2.34 -10.97 -22.48
CA PRO A 113 -1.08 -10.40 -22.89
C PRO A 113 0.08 -11.42 -22.78
N ASP A 114 1.12 -11.22 -23.59
CA ASP A 114 2.33 -12.07 -23.59
C ASP A 114 3.14 -11.94 -22.28
N ASN A 115 3.08 -10.78 -21.64
CA ASN A 115 3.68 -10.60 -20.31
C ASN A 115 2.80 -11.28 -19.26
N HIS A 116 3.43 -12.06 -18.40
CA HIS A 116 2.75 -12.79 -17.33
C HIS A 116 3.03 -12.26 -15.92
N ILE A 117 3.97 -11.32 -15.77
CA ILE A 117 4.31 -10.70 -14.49
C ILE A 117 4.09 -9.19 -14.61
N PHE A 118 3.37 -8.61 -13.63
CA PHE A 118 3.01 -7.20 -13.64
C PHE A 118 3.21 -6.58 -12.26
N ASN A 119 3.96 -5.50 -12.21
CA ASN A 119 3.81 -4.52 -11.15
C ASN A 119 2.54 -3.71 -11.39
N VAL A 120 1.81 -3.43 -10.33
CA VAL A 120 0.63 -2.57 -10.40
C VAL A 120 0.69 -1.49 -9.32
N GLY A 121 0.10 -0.34 -9.58
CA GLY A 121 0.12 0.79 -8.65
C GLY A 121 -0.38 2.07 -9.30
N ASN A 122 -0.64 3.08 -8.49
CA ASN A 122 -0.86 4.43 -9.01
C ASN A 122 0.45 4.93 -9.66
N THR A 123 0.34 5.67 -10.75
CA THR A 123 1.51 6.19 -11.48
C THR A 123 2.34 7.14 -10.62
N GLN A 124 1.70 7.86 -9.69
CA GLN A 124 2.37 8.83 -8.84
C GLN A 124 2.36 8.38 -7.37
N PRO A 125 3.54 8.24 -6.74
CA PRO A 125 3.63 8.05 -5.31
C PRO A 125 3.29 9.36 -4.57
N VAL A 126 2.87 9.23 -3.31
CA VAL A 126 2.54 10.37 -2.46
C VAL A 126 3.38 10.37 -1.19
N SER A 127 3.70 11.56 -0.64
CA SER A 127 4.38 11.65 0.64
C SER A 127 3.45 11.23 1.78
N ILE A 128 4.03 10.80 2.91
CA ILE A 128 3.27 10.53 4.14
C ILE A 128 2.41 11.75 4.51
N SER A 129 2.98 12.93 4.39
CA SER A 129 2.32 14.20 4.69
C SER A 129 1.08 14.39 3.82
N THR A 130 1.21 14.21 2.50
CA THR A 130 0.09 14.30 1.54
C THR A 130 -0.95 13.21 1.79
N PHE A 131 -0.53 11.98 2.08
CA PHE A 131 -1.46 10.89 2.41
C PHE A 131 -2.32 11.24 3.64
N ALA A 132 -1.70 11.76 4.72
CA ALA A 132 -2.44 12.18 5.91
C ALA A 132 -3.45 13.32 5.60
N GLU A 133 -3.04 14.31 4.79
CA GLU A 133 -3.93 15.39 4.34
C GLU A 133 -5.15 14.87 3.58
N LEU A 134 -4.92 13.94 2.65
CA LEU A 134 -6.00 13.36 1.85
C LEU A 134 -6.97 12.54 2.71
N CYS A 135 -6.46 11.79 3.71
CA CYS A 135 -7.30 11.05 4.65
C CYS A 135 -8.15 11.97 5.54
N TYR A 136 -7.54 13.01 6.13
CA TYR A 136 -8.27 13.99 6.94
C TYR A 136 -9.32 14.74 6.12
N ARG A 137 -8.96 15.13 4.89
CA ARG A 137 -9.89 15.77 3.95
C ARG A 137 -11.05 14.83 3.58
N ALA A 138 -10.79 13.53 3.39
CA ALA A 138 -11.82 12.53 3.14
C ALA A 138 -12.78 12.38 4.32
N ALA A 139 -12.27 12.48 5.55
CA ALA A 139 -13.06 12.46 6.78
C ALA A 139 -13.74 13.80 7.09
N GLY A 140 -13.48 14.86 6.32
CA GLY A 140 -14.05 16.19 6.55
C GLY A 140 -13.50 16.90 7.80
N ALA A 141 -12.30 16.54 8.26
CA ALA A 141 -11.67 17.07 9.46
C ALA A 141 -10.43 17.94 9.13
N PRO A 142 -10.15 18.99 9.95
CA PRO A 142 -8.91 19.74 9.83
C PRO A 142 -7.73 18.90 10.32
N LEU A 143 -6.58 19.02 9.66
CA LEU A 143 -5.34 18.35 10.02
C LEU A 143 -4.38 19.32 10.72
N GLU A 144 -3.95 18.97 11.94
CA GLU A 144 -2.78 19.55 12.60
C GLU A 144 -1.67 18.51 12.58
N LYS A 145 -0.53 18.82 11.94
CA LYS A 145 0.63 17.92 11.80
C LYS A 145 1.63 18.14 12.92
N VAL A 146 2.14 17.04 13.47
CA VAL A 146 3.27 17.03 14.40
C VAL A 146 4.37 16.14 13.83
N PHE A 147 5.53 16.70 13.53
CA PHE A 147 6.66 15.95 12.97
C PHE A 147 7.51 15.33 14.08
N VAL A 148 7.69 14.01 14.05
CA VAL A 148 8.45 13.22 15.00
C VAL A 148 9.80 12.85 14.40
N LYS A 149 10.88 13.53 14.83
CA LYS A 149 12.22 13.36 14.24
C LYS A 149 13.07 12.29 14.91
N ASP A 150 12.90 12.10 16.22
CA ASP A 150 13.88 11.39 17.06
C ASP A 150 13.34 10.08 17.67
N HIS A 151 12.28 9.49 17.10
CA HIS A 151 11.78 8.20 17.58
C HIS A 151 12.38 7.05 16.74
N PRO A 152 13.03 6.05 17.39
CA PRO A 152 13.79 5.02 16.67
C PRO A 152 12.93 4.08 15.81
N ASN A 153 11.66 3.87 16.18
CA ASN A 153 10.77 2.94 15.49
C ASN A 153 9.41 3.58 15.20
N GLN A 154 9.25 4.11 14.00
CA GLN A 154 7.96 4.71 13.60
C GLN A 154 6.78 3.75 13.66
N ARG A 155 7.01 2.42 13.64
CA ARG A 155 5.93 1.43 13.74
C ARG A 155 5.23 1.39 15.10
N ASP A 156 5.76 2.07 16.10
CA ASP A 156 5.12 2.18 17.41
C ASP A 156 3.91 3.15 17.39
N TYR A 157 3.92 4.13 16.48
CA TYR A 157 2.90 5.18 16.37
C TYR A 157 2.39 5.43 14.95
N PHE A 158 2.95 4.75 13.94
CA PHE A 158 2.61 4.98 12.54
C PHE A 158 2.44 3.69 11.75
N SER A 159 1.53 3.70 10.78
CA SER A 159 1.05 2.49 10.11
C SER A 159 1.98 1.87 9.09
N PHE A 160 2.97 2.62 8.58
CA PHE A 160 3.87 2.16 7.53
C PHE A 160 5.29 1.96 8.05
N HIS A 161 6.08 1.12 7.38
CA HIS A 161 7.49 0.95 7.66
C HIS A 161 8.29 2.19 7.20
N ASN A 162 9.44 2.43 7.83
CA ASN A 162 10.41 3.42 7.34
C ASN A 162 11.16 2.83 6.14
N TYR A 163 10.43 2.70 5.04
CA TYR A 163 10.94 2.10 3.82
C TYR A 163 10.16 2.65 2.61
N GLU A 164 10.85 3.45 1.83
CA GLU A 164 10.34 3.92 0.54
C GLU A 164 10.61 2.86 -0.53
N TYR A 165 9.59 2.54 -1.33
CA TYR A 165 9.76 1.71 -2.49
C TYR A 165 8.83 2.19 -3.61
N LEU A 166 9.37 2.18 -4.82
CA LEU A 166 8.69 2.62 -6.03
C LEU A 166 8.66 1.46 -7.02
N LEU A 167 7.56 1.34 -7.75
CA LEU A 167 7.38 0.35 -8.80
C LEU A 167 7.34 1.04 -10.16
N ASP A 168 8.01 0.47 -11.14
CA ASP A 168 7.72 0.73 -12.53
C ASP A 168 6.42 0.02 -12.90
N VAL A 169 5.41 0.78 -13.30
CA VAL A 169 4.08 0.29 -13.66
C VAL A 169 3.78 0.47 -15.16
N SER A 170 4.84 0.56 -15.97
CA SER A 170 4.71 0.79 -17.42
C SER A 170 3.90 -0.30 -18.10
N LEU A 171 4.14 -1.58 -17.76
CA LEU A 171 3.40 -2.71 -18.33
C LEU A 171 1.90 -2.69 -17.93
N GLN A 172 1.59 -2.28 -16.69
CA GLN A 172 0.20 -2.05 -16.29
C GLN A 172 -0.45 -0.97 -17.16
N ASN A 173 0.24 0.14 -17.38
CA ASN A 173 -0.31 1.28 -18.11
C ASN A 173 -0.57 1.00 -19.59
N GLU A 174 0.14 0.06 -20.20
CA GLU A 174 -0.17 -0.42 -21.57
C GLU A 174 -1.53 -1.12 -21.63
N ILE A 175 -1.97 -1.77 -20.54
CA ILE A 175 -3.22 -2.51 -20.46
C ILE A 175 -4.36 -1.66 -19.86
N MET A 176 -4.04 -0.91 -18.82
CA MET A 176 -4.98 -0.09 -18.05
C MET A 176 -4.33 1.24 -17.65
N PRO A 177 -4.34 2.26 -18.54
CA PRO A 177 -3.69 3.54 -18.29
C PRO A 177 -4.41 4.39 -17.23
N GLU A 178 -5.69 4.16 -17.00
CA GLU A 178 -6.49 4.93 -16.06
C GLU A 178 -6.63 4.20 -14.72
N GLN A 179 -6.16 4.83 -13.65
CA GLN A 179 -6.34 4.40 -12.28
C GLN A 179 -7.21 5.39 -11.51
N LYS A 180 -7.86 4.91 -10.48
CA LYS A 180 -8.67 5.74 -9.57
C LYS A 180 -7.79 6.79 -8.90
N ASP A 181 -8.24 8.03 -8.91
CA ASP A 181 -7.61 9.11 -8.14
C ASP A 181 -7.55 8.74 -6.65
N LEU A 182 -6.40 8.98 -6.01
CA LEU A 182 -6.17 8.56 -4.63
C LEU A 182 -7.18 9.18 -3.66
N TYR A 183 -7.51 10.46 -3.82
CA TYR A 183 -8.50 11.11 -2.95
C TYR A 183 -9.90 10.51 -3.10
N CYS A 184 -10.31 10.24 -4.36
CA CYS A 184 -11.59 9.58 -4.62
C CYS A 184 -11.65 8.19 -3.96
N GLY A 185 -10.60 7.39 -4.11
CA GLY A 185 -10.52 6.08 -3.46
C GLY A 185 -10.47 6.15 -1.94
N LEU A 186 -9.79 7.14 -1.36
CA LEU A 186 -9.78 7.36 0.10
C LEU A 186 -11.15 7.78 0.63
N LYS A 187 -11.94 8.52 -0.13
CA LYS A 187 -13.35 8.79 0.24
C LYS A 187 -14.17 7.51 0.31
N GLU A 188 -14.06 6.65 -0.69
CA GLU A 188 -14.74 5.34 -0.69
C GLU A 188 -14.28 4.47 0.50
N SER A 189 -12.96 4.46 0.78
CA SER A 189 -12.39 3.77 1.94
C SER A 189 -12.98 4.30 3.26
N TYR A 190 -13.12 5.61 3.37
CA TYR A 190 -13.69 6.26 4.57
C TYR A 190 -15.18 5.95 4.73
N GLU A 191 -15.98 5.98 3.64
CA GLU A 191 -17.39 5.61 3.69
C GLU A 191 -17.56 4.16 4.17
N TRP A 192 -16.75 3.22 3.66
CA TRP A 192 -16.76 1.86 4.16
C TRP A 192 -16.34 1.79 5.63
N TYR A 193 -15.26 2.46 6.02
CA TYR A 193 -14.74 2.49 7.38
C TYR A 193 -15.80 2.93 8.39
N LYS A 194 -16.56 3.98 8.09
CA LYS A 194 -17.63 4.49 9.00
C LYS A 194 -18.64 3.40 9.39
N SER A 195 -18.95 2.52 8.47
CA SER A 195 -19.95 1.47 8.66
C SER A 195 -19.38 0.14 9.16
N ASN A 196 -18.04 -0.02 9.18
CA ASN A 196 -17.38 -1.31 9.42
C ASN A 196 -16.18 -1.19 10.39
N LYS A 197 -16.25 -0.26 11.34
CA LYS A 197 -15.13 0.00 12.30
C LYS A 197 -14.72 -1.23 13.08
N GLU A 198 -15.66 -2.10 13.39
CA GLU A 198 -15.47 -3.32 14.18
C GLU A 198 -14.66 -4.39 13.42
N GLU A 199 -14.62 -4.32 12.08
CA GLU A 199 -13.84 -5.25 11.25
C GLU A 199 -12.37 -4.90 11.20
N VAL A 200 -12.00 -3.67 11.60
CA VAL A 200 -10.64 -3.16 11.53
C VAL A 200 -9.78 -3.73 12.65
N ARG A 201 -8.66 -4.34 12.28
CA ARG A 201 -7.67 -4.92 13.20
C ARG A 201 -6.78 -3.82 13.78
N LYS A 202 -7.27 -3.15 14.82
CA LYS A 202 -6.57 -2.02 15.45
C LYS A 202 -5.19 -2.41 15.99
N LYS A 203 -4.32 -1.43 16.01
CA LYS A 203 -2.99 -1.43 16.65
C LYS A 203 -2.95 -0.36 17.72
N PRO A 204 -2.13 -0.49 18.76
CA PRO A 204 -2.12 0.43 19.90
C PRO A 204 -1.37 1.75 19.60
N TYR A 205 -1.50 2.28 18.37
CA TYR A 205 -0.81 3.52 17.97
C TYR A 205 -1.28 4.73 18.76
N ILE A 206 -2.59 4.85 18.97
CA ILE A 206 -3.18 5.97 19.73
C ILE A 206 -2.71 5.91 21.19
N ASP A 207 -2.76 4.73 21.82
CA ASP A 207 -2.31 4.54 23.19
C ASP A 207 -0.81 4.87 23.35
N PHE A 208 0.00 4.52 22.36
CA PHE A 208 1.42 4.86 22.36
C PHE A 208 1.64 6.37 22.27
N ILE A 209 0.94 7.03 21.34
CA ILE A 209 1.00 8.48 21.13
C ILE A 209 0.63 9.21 22.44
N ASP A 210 -0.47 8.79 23.09
CA ASP A 210 -0.96 9.42 24.30
C ASP A 210 0.01 9.29 25.49
N ARG A 211 0.82 8.24 25.52
CA ARG A 211 1.81 8.04 26.59
C ARG A 211 3.14 8.74 26.34
N ASN A 212 3.52 8.97 25.08
CA ASN A 212 4.88 9.35 24.74
C ASN A 212 5.02 10.72 24.06
N PHE A 213 3.94 11.28 23.50
CA PHE A 213 3.99 12.51 22.68
C PHE A 213 3.09 13.65 23.17
N GLN A 214 2.60 13.57 24.40
CA GLN A 214 1.79 14.65 25.02
C GLN A 214 2.64 15.78 25.55
#